data_a31cfcf4f2deb438891e8ed30eb47f0a
#
_entry.id   a31cfcf4f2deb438891e8ed30eb47f0a
#
_cell.length_a   1.000
_cell.length_b   1.000
_cell.length_c   1.000
_cell.angle_alpha   90.00
_cell.angle_beta   90.00
_cell.angle_gamma   90.00
#
_symmetry.space_group_name_H-M   'P 1'
#
loop_
_entity.id
_entity.type
_entity.pdbx_description
1 polymer ?
#
loop_
_entity_poly.entity_id
_entity_poly.type
_entity_poly.pdbx_seq_one_letter_code
_entity_poly.pdbx_strand_id
1 'polypeptide(L)'
;SPRAGVIFDVGNTLGTLDDPTEAADILGPLTIATHYKDFAIEETERGFRFTMVPLGCGSLRLPEITARLLKHVPPEVNFSIEMMNGQQFEVNWIEDRFWVPYRDKPAREIAAALRHIRGKAIDRSEFKPQAEVDRLPHEAHVRLEQDRIARCIAHLRLML
;
A
#
# COMPACT_ATOMS: atom_id res chain seq x y z
N SER A 1 -2.53 -26.27 1.32
CA SER A 1 -2.14 -26.96 2.57
C SER A 1 -2.79 -26.27 3.76
N PRO A 2 -3.38 -26.98 4.74
CA PRO A 2 -3.96 -26.34 5.93
C PRO A 2 -2.91 -25.65 6.83
N ARG A 3 -1.63 -25.73 6.48
CA ARG A 3 -0.49 -25.11 7.18
C ARG A 3 0.12 -23.91 6.44
N ALA A 4 -0.46 -23.49 5.32
CA ALA A 4 0.02 -22.37 4.53
C ALA A 4 -1.09 -21.32 4.39
N GLY A 5 -0.74 -20.06 4.55
CA GLY A 5 -1.62 -18.92 4.37
C GLY A 5 -0.87 -17.75 3.73
N VAL A 6 -1.59 -16.68 3.52
CA VAL A 6 -1.08 -15.46 2.89
C VAL A 6 -0.88 -14.39 3.96
N ILE A 7 0.23 -13.67 3.91
CA ILE A 7 0.35 -12.36 4.53
C ILE A 7 -0.19 -11.35 3.52
N PHE A 8 -1.38 -10.82 3.77
CA PHE A 8 -1.99 -9.87 2.85
C PHE A 8 -1.42 -8.48 3.08
N ASP A 9 -0.64 -8.02 2.09
CA ASP A 9 -0.09 -6.67 2.05
C ASP A 9 -1.03 -5.76 1.26
N VAL A 10 -1.59 -4.75 1.91
CA VAL A 10 -2.66 -3.91 1.33
C VAL A 10 -2.20 -3.01 0.19
N GLY A 11 -0.90 -2.78 0.03
CA GLY A 11 -0.34 -1.87 -0.97
C GLY A 11 0.46 -2.55 -2.09
N ASN A 12 1.02 -3.74 -1.84
CA ASN A 12 1.93 -4.38 -2.79
C ASN A 12 1.25 -4.80 -4.09
N THR A 13 -0.05 -5.08 -4.07
CA THR A 13 -0.83 -5.45 -5.26
C THR A 13 -0.84 -4.37 -6.33
N LEU A 14 -0.76 -3.09 -5.94
CA LEU A 14 -0.64 -1.99 -6.91
C LEU A 14 0.69 -2.02 -7.68
N GLY A 15 1.74 -2.63 -7.11
CA GLY A 15 3.02 -2.83 -7.79
C GLY A 15 2.94 -3.76 -9.00
N THR A 16 1.92 -4.62 -9.03
CA THR A 16 1.59 -5.51 -10.14
C THR A 16 0.37 -5.04 -10.93
N LEU A 17 -0.13 -3.83 -10.67
CA LEU A 17 -1.35 -3.26 -11.24
C LEU A 17 -2.59 -4.13 -10.98
N ASP A 18 -2.74 -4.63 -9.76
CA ASP A 18 -3.96 -5.26 -9.25
C ASP A 18 -4.69 -4.30 -8.30
N ASP A 19 -6.02 -4.31 -8.33
CA ASP A 19 -6.83 -3.51 -7.40
C ASP A 19 -6.79 -4.14 -6.00
N PRO A 20 -6.31 -3.41 -4.96
CA PRO A 20 -6.23 -3.94 -3.61
C PRO A 20 -7.58 -4.37 -3.02
N THR A 21 -8.69 -3.77 -3.47
CA THR A 21 -10.03 -4.14 -3.00
C THR A 21 -10.47 -5.48 -3.57
N GLU A 22 -10.21 -5.74 -4.86
CA GLU A 22 -10.45 -7.05 -5.48
C GLU A 22 -9.50 -8.10 -4.89
N ALA A 23 -8.24 -7.75 -4.66
CA ALA A 23 -7.27 -8.64 -4.02
C ALA A 23 -7.69 -9.03 -2.59
N ALA A 24 -8.29 -8.12 -1.82
CA ALA A 24 -8.84 -8.43 -0.49
C ALA A 24 -9.97 -9.47 -0.54
N ASP A 25 -10.83 -9.42 -1.56
CA ASP A 25 -11.90 -10.43 -1.73
C ASP A 25 -11.33 -11.80 -2.13
N ILE A 26 -10.28 -11.83 -2.98
CA ILE A 26 -9.68 -13.07 -3.49
C ILE A 26 -8.77 -13.74 -2.43
N LEU A 27 -7.90 -12.96 -1.78
CA LEU A 27 -6.88 -13.45 -0.87
C LEU A 27 -7.33 -13.48 0.59
N GLY A 28 -8.36 -12.69 0.95
CA GLY A 28 -8.90 -12.61 2.30
C GLY A 28 -9.16 -13.96 2.96
N PRO A 29 -9.83 -14.93 2.29
CA PRO A 29 -10.06 -16.26 2.84
C PRO A 29 -8.80 -17.08 3.15
N LEU A 30 -7.65 -16.67 2.60
CA LEU A 30 -6.35 -17.33 2.78
C LEU A 30 -5.44 -16.54 3.73
N THR A 31 -5.89 -15.35 4.17
CA THR A 31 -5.07 -14.42 4.95
C THR A 31 -4.93 -14.87 6.40
N ILE A 32 -3.68 -14.99 6.85
CA ILE A 32 -3.31 -15.33 8.23
C ILE A 32 -2.65 -14.18 8.99
N ALA A 33 -2.16 -13.17 8.26
CA ALA A 33 -1.60 -11.92 8.79
C ALA A 33 -1.70 -10.83 7.73
N THR A 34 -1.53 -9.58 8.14
CA THR A 34 -1.60 -8.43 7.22
C THR A 34 -0.42 -7.50 7.40
N HIS A 35 -0.06 -6.77 6.34
CA HIS A 35 0.82 -5.60 6.41
C HIS A 35 0.06 -4.37 5.90
N TYR A 36 -0.22 -3.44 6.81
CA TYR A 36 -0.85 -2.16 6.49
C TYR A 36 0.18 -1.10 6.19
N LYS A 37 0.09 -0.54 5.03
CA LYS A 37 0.89 0.59 4.55
C LYS A 37 0.06 1.51 3.65
N ASP A 38 0.53 2.71 3.39
CA ASP A 38 -0.07 3.62 2.42
C ASP A 38 1.02 4.29 1.60
N PHE A 39 0.69 4.63 0.37
CA PHE A 39 1.61 5.25 -0.57
C PHE A 39 1.00 6.51 -1.17
N ALA A 40 1.76 7.60 -1.17
CA ALA A 40 1.57 8.67 -2.13
C ALA A 40 2.04 8.17 -3.49
N ILE A 41 1.12 8.04 -4.45
CA ILE A 41 1.40 7.53 -5.79
C ILE A 41 1.33 8.68 -6.78
N GLU A 42 2.42 8.91 -7.48
CA GLU A 42 2.56 9.99 -8.47
C GLU A 42 2.83 9.40 -9.86
N GLU A 43 2.22 10.01 -10.89
CA GLU A 43 2.50 9.63 -12.29
C GLU A 43 3.91 10.13 -12.67
N THR A 44 4.62 9.29 -13.42
CA THR A 44 5.90 9.58 -14.05
C THR A 44 5.84 9.32 -15.56
N GLU A 45 6.84 9.72 -16.31
CA GLU A 45 6.91 9.43 -17.74
C GLU A 45 6.91 7.92 -18.07
N ARG A 46 7.36 7.06 -17.12
CA ARG A 46 7.46 5.61 -17.31
C ARG A 46 6.38 4.81 -16.59
N GLY A 47 5.55 5.46 -15.75
CA GLY A 47 4.53 4.77 -14.97
C GLY A 47 4.18 5.50 -13.69
N PHE A 48 4.49 4.89 -12.54
CA PHE A 48 4.19 5.47 -11.23
C PHE A 48 5.40 5.43 -10.30
N ARG A 49 5.50 6.45 -9.45
CA ARG A 49 6.38 6.48 -8.27
C ARG A 49 5.52 6.36 -7.03
N PHE A 50 5.90 5.41 -6.19
CA PHE A 50 5.30 5.15 -4.89
C PHE A 50 6.22 5.71 -3.81
N THR A 51 5.68 6.52 -2.90
CA THR A 51 6.39 7.00 -1.72
C THR A 51 5.59 6.61 -0.49
N MET A 52 6.20 5.89 0.46
CA MET A 52 5.51 5.48 1.68
C MET A 52 5.19 6.69 2.56
N VAL A 53 3.92 6.78 2.97
CA VAL A 53 3.37 7.84 3.82
C VAL A 53 2.55 7.22 4.96
N PRO A 54 2.22 7.97 6.03
CA PRO A 54 1.34 7.47 7.08
C PRO A 54 -0.01 7.01 6.54
N LEU A 55 -0.61 6.02 7.20
CA LEU A 55 -1.92 5.48 6.82
C LEU A 55 -2.97 6.59 6.72
N GLY A 56 -3.73 6.57 5.65
CA GLY A 56 -4.76 7.57 5.35
C GLY A 56 -4.28 8.78 4.57
N CYS A 57 -2.96 9.02 4.49
CA CYS A 57 -2.38 10.17 3.77
C CYS A 57 -2.05 9.87 2.30
N GLY A 58 -2.11 8.61 1.90
CA GLY A 58 -1.76 8.17 0.55
C GLY A 58 -2.95 7.91 -0.37
N SER A 59 -2.68 7.19 -1.43
CA SER A 59 -3.62 6.88 -2.51
C SER A 59 -4.50 5.65 -2.23
N LEU A 60 -4.16 4.82 -1.24
CA LEU A 60 -4.94 3.62 -0.95
C LEU A 60 -6.28 3.97 -0.28
N ARG A 61 -7.34 3.30 -0.72
CA ARG A 61 -8.67 3.39 -0.11
C ARG A 61 -8.78 2.42 1.07
N LEU A 62 -7.93 2.65 2.10
CA LEU A 62 -7.77 1.73 3.23
C LEU A 62 -9.07 1.32 3.91
N PRO A 63 -10.04 2.23 4.17
CA PRO A 63 -11.32 1.83 4.78
C PRO A 63 -12.08 0.81 3.92
N GLU A 64 -12.07 0.96 2.59
CA GLU A 64 -12.74 0.03 1.68
C GLU A 64 -12.04 -1.33 1.65
N ILE A 65 -10.70 -1.34 1.55
CA ILE A 65 -9.88 -2.56 1.59
C ILE A 65 -10.12 -3.30 2.92
N THR A 66 -10.06 -2.58 4.05
CA THR A 66 -10.27 -3.15 5.38
C THR A 66 -11.67 -3.75 5.53
N ALA A 67 -12.71 -3.02 5.11
CA ALA A 67 -14.07 -3.51 5.18
C ALA A 67 -14.32 -4.79 4.35
N ARG A 68 -13.61 -4.94 3.23
CA ARG A 68 -13.65 -6.19 2.43
C ARG A 68 -12.89 -7.31 3.13
N LEU A 69 -11.67 -7.03 3.58
CA LEU A 69 -10.82 -8.02 4.24
C LEU A 69 -11.49 -8.60 5.50
N LEU A 70 -12.12 -7.75 6.32
CA LEU A 70 -12.82 -8.16 7.55
C LEU A 70 -13.98 -9.13 7.32
N LYS A 71 -14.52 -9.26 6.10
CA LYS A 71 -15.54 -10.27 5.77
C LYS A 71 -14.97 -11.68 5.69
N HIS A 72 -13.67 -11.81 5.54
CA HIS A 72 -13.00 -13.07 5.20
C HIS A 72 -12.04 -13.56 6.28
N VAL A 73 -11.35 -12.63 6.96
CA VAL A 73 -10.31 -12.98 7.94
C VAL A 73 -10.93 -13.40 9.28
N PRO A 74 -10.32 -14.37 9.98
CA PRO A 74 -10.72 -14.71 11.32
C PRO A 74 -10.40 -13.59 12.33
N PRO A 75 -11.10 -13.54 13.48
CA PRO A 75 -10.88 -12.49 14.49
C PRO A 75 -9.46 -12.42 15.05
N GLU A 76 -8.70 -13.50 14.95
CA GLU A 76 -7.34 -13.62 15.48
C GLU A 76 -6.26 -13.09 14.51
N VAL A 77 -6.65 -12.66 13.31
CA VAL A 77 -5.67 -12.17 12.35
C VAL A 77 -4.97 -10.90 12.87
N ASN A 78 -3.65 -10.88 12.73
CA ASN A 78 -2.85 -9.70 13.12
C ASN A 78 -2.90 -8.63 12.04
N PHE A 79 -3.20 -7.40 12.47
CA PHE A 79 -3.13 -6.19 11.65
C PHE A 79 -1.82 -5.46 11.94
N SER A 80 -0.77 -5.83 11.23
CA SER A 80 0.57 -5.23 11.38
C SER A 80 0.71 -3.97 10.54
N ILE A 81 1.41 -2.98 11.06
CA ILE A 81 1.76 -1.75 10.33
C ILE A 81 3.18 -1.87 9.82
N GLU A 82 3.37 -1.59 8.53
CA GLU A 82 4.68 -1.42 7.92
C GLU A 82 4.85 0.04 7.50
N MET A 83 5.78 0.74 8.15
CA MET A 83 6.05 2.15 7.88
C MET A 83 7.56 2.38 7.79
N MET A 84 8.03 2.74 6.60
CA MET A 84 9.41 3.15 6.36
C MET A 84 9.42 4.57 5.79
N ASN A 85 9.99 5.51 6.55
CA ASN A 85 9.95 6.92 6.21
C ASN A 85 10.59 7.20 4.84
N GLY A 86 9.78 7.71 3.90
CA GLY A 86 10.24 8.17 2.60
C GLY A 86 10.67 7.05 1.63
N GLN A 87 10.50 5.78 1.98
CA GLN A 87 10.81 4.68 1.05
C GLN A 87 10.09 4.89 -0.28
N GLN A 88 10.85 4.80 -1.36
CA GLN A 88 10.35 4.98 -2.71
C GLN A 88 10.66 3.79 -3.61
N PHE A 89 9.74 3.49 -4.52
CA PHE A 89 9.98 2.57 -5.64
C PHE A 89 9.17 3.02 -6.86
N GLU A 90 9.57 2.53 -8.05
CA GLU A 90 8.90 2.84 -9.30
C GLU A 90 8.27 1.59 -9.91
N VAL A 91 7.07 1.78 -10.46
CA VAL A 91 6.34 0.79 -11.26
C VAL A 91 6.31 1.31 -12.69
N ASN A 92 7.27 0.90 -13.49
CA ASN A 92 7.49 1.40 -14.86
C ASN A 92 6.65 0.61 -15.87
N TRP A 93 5.33 0.65 -15.72
CA TRP A 93 4.38 -0.15 -16.47
C TRP A 93 4.23 0.24 -17.96
N ILE A 94 4.81 1.37 -18.38
CA ILE A 94 4.87 1.76 -19.80
C ILE A 94 5.99 1.01 -20.53
N GLU A 95 6.95 0.42 -19.80
CA GLU A 95 8.08 -0.31 -20.37
C GLU A 95 7.70 -1.78 -20.66
N ASP A 96 8.07 -2.30 -21.83
CA ASP A 96 7.79 -3.68 -22.24
C ASP A 96 8.29 -4.72 -21.23
N ARG A 97 9.44 -4.47 -20.58
CA ARG A 97 10.01 -5.39 -19.59
C ARG A 97 9.11 -5.62 -18.38
N PHE A 98 8.26 -4.63 -18.01
CA PHE A 98 7.30 -4.80 -16.93
C PHE A 98 6.30 -5.92 -17.23
N TRP A 99 5.89 -6.05 -18.49
CA TRP A 99 4.86 -6.99 -18.93
C TRP A 99 5.35 -8.43 -19.15
N VAL A 100 6.67 -8.68 -19.07
CA VAL A 100 7.22 -10.03 -19.29
C VAL A 100 6.56 -11.09 -18.39
N PRO A 101 6.35 -10.87 -17.07
CA PRO A 101 5.64 -11.82 -16.21
C PRO A 101 4.11 -11.72 -16.32
N TYR A 102 3.54 -10.66 -16.95
CA TYR A 102 2.11 -10.34 -16.94
C TYR A 102 1.50 -10.30 -18.34
N ARG A 103 1.99 -11.11 -19.28
CA ARG A 103 1.60 -11.07 -20.72
C ARG A 103 0.11 -11.21 -20.96
N ASP A 104 -0.58 -11.99 -20.14
CA ASP A 104 -2.00 -12.30 -20.27
C ASP A 104 -2.90 -11.49 -19.32
N LYS A 105 -2.34 -10.43 -18.69
CA LYS A 105 -3.11 -9.61 -17.75
C LYS A 105 -4.22 -8.86 -18.47
N PRO A 106 -5.50 -9.05 -18.08
CA PRO A 106 -6.62 -8.39 -18.74
C PRO A 106 -6.59 -6.87 -18.55
N ALA A 107 -6.86 -6.12 -19.60
CA ALA A 107 -6.91 -4.64 -19.55
C ALA A 107 -7.90 -4.10 -18.49
N ARG A 108 -8.98 -4.84 -18.18
CA ARG A 108 -9.95 -4.46 -17.14
C ARG A 108 -9.34 -4.41 -15.73
N GLU A 109 -8.40 -5.31 -15.42
CA GLU A 109 -7.71 -5.36 -14.13
C GLU A 109 -6.76 -4.16 -14.00
N ILE A 110 -6.02 -3.86 -15.06
CA ILE A 110 -5.18 -2.66 -15.14
C ILE A 110 -6.05 -1.41 -14.93
N ALA A 111 -7.19 -1.32 -15.60
CA ALA A 111 -8.11 -0.20 -15.45
C ALA A 111 -8.68 -0.09 -14.03
N ALA A 112 -8.91 -1.20 -13.32
CA ALA A 112 -9.33 -1.20 -11.92
C ALA A 112 -8.24 -0.61 -11.01
N ALA A 113 -7.00 -1.07 -11.15
CA ALA A 113 -5.86 -0.51 -10.41
C ALA A 113 -5.65 0.99 -10.67
N LEU A 114 -5.76 1.44 -11.93
CA LEU A 114 -5.65 2.86 -12.29
C LEU A 114 -6.76 3.71 -11.66
N ARG A 115 -8.00 3.21 -11.63
CA ARG A 115 -9.10 3.89 -10.93
C ARG A 115 -8.85 3.97 -9.43
N HIS A 116 -8.28 2.93 -8.83
CA HIS A 116 -7.90 2.94 -7.42
C HIS A 116 -6.86 4.04 -7.15
N ILE A 117 -5.77 4.06 -7.91
CA ILE A 117 -4.68 5.03 -7.76
C ILE A 117 -5.17 6.47 -7.91
N ARG A 118 -6.04 6.74 -8.88
CA ARG A 118 -6.57 8.08 -9.18
C ARG A 118 -7.79 8.47 -8.34
N GLY A 119 -8.34 7.56 -7.58
CA GLY A 119 -9.62 7.73 -6.88
C GLY A 119 -9.54 8.55 -5.59
N LYS A 120 -8.33 8.85 -5.09
CA LYS A 120 -8.13 9.59 -3.83
C LYS A 120 -7.04 10.63 -3.97
N ALA A 121 -7.29 11.83 -3.45
CA ALA A 121 -6.28 12.88 -3.35
C ALA A 121 -5.19 12.50 -2.32
N ILE A 122 -3.95 12.82 -2.66
CA ILE A 122 -2.78 12.61 -1.79
C ILE A 122 -2.66 13.81 -0.84
N ASP A 123 -2.41 13.54 0.44
CA ASP A 123 -1.97 14.58 1.37
C ASP A 123 -0.48 14.88 1.16
N ARG A 124 -0.20 15.92 0.36
CA ARG A 124 1.18 16.31 0.02
C ARG A 124 1.96 16.87 1.21
N SER A 125 1.32 17.27 2.30
CA SER A 125 2.01 17.74 3.51
C SER A 125 2.81 16.62 4.18
N GLU A 126 2.39 15.37 3.98
CA GLU A 126 3.05 14.19 4.52
C GLU A 126 4.11 13.58 3.59
N PHE A 127 4.21 14.13 2.38
CA PHE A 127 5.18 13.64 1.40
C PHE A 127 6.59 14.12 1.76
N LYS A 128 7.45 13.19 2.14
CA LYS A 128 8.89 13.43 2.32
C LYS A 128 9.66 12.41 1.50
N PRO A 129 10.31 12.84 0.40
CA PRO A 129 11.17 11.98 -0.40
C PRO A 129 12.28 11.35 0.45
N GLN A 130 12.70 10.13 0.10
CA GLN A 130 13.78 9.43 0.80
C GLN A 130 15.02 10.31 1.01
N ALA A 131 15.43 11.05 -0.03
CA ALA A 131 16.60 11.93 0.03
C ALA A 131 16.49 13.08 1.07
N GLU A 132 15.28 13.49 1.43
CA GLU A 132 15.07 14.46 2.53
C GLU A 132 15.16 13.76 3.88
N VAL A 133 14.57 12.58 3.99
CA VAL A 133 14.60 11.76 5.22
C VAL A 133 16.03 11.39 5.56
N ASP A 134 16.83 10.97 4.59
CA ASP A 134 18.23 10.57 4.76
C ASP A 134 19.15 11.70 5.25
N ARG A 135 18.75 12.95 5.04
CA ARG A 135 19.48 14.14 5.51
C ARG A 135 19.16 14.53 6.95
N LEU A 136 18.13 13.93 7.56
CA LEU A 136 17.75 14.26 8.91
C LEU A 136 18.82 13.77 9.90
N PRO A 137 19.14 14.57 10.95
CA PRO A 137 19.89 14.07 12.10
C PRO A 137 19.18 12.85 12.71
N HIS A 138 19.95 11.91 13.24
CA HIS A 138 19.41 10.65 13.79
C HIS A 138 18.23 10.84 14.74
N GLU A 139 18.34 11.78 15.70
CA GLU A 139 17.23 12.07 16.62
C GLU A 139 15.97 12.61 15.94
N ALA A 140 16.11 13.40 14.88
CA ALA A 140 14.98 13.91 14.11
C ALA A 140 14.32 12.79 13.28
N HIS A 141 15.12 11.86 12.76
CA HIS A 141 14.63 10.68 12.06
C HIS A 141 13.82 9.79 13.01
N VAL A 142 14.35 9.48 14.19
CA VAL A 142 13.65 8.68 15.21
C VAL A 142 12.33 9.34 15.62
N ARG A 143 12.33 10.64 15.88
CA ARG A 143 11.09 11.38 16.19
C ARG A 143 10.05 11.32 15.08
N LEU A 144 10.48 11.49 13.84
CA LEU A 144 9.60 11.39 12.68
C LEU A 144 8.98 9.99 12.57
N GLU A 145 9.77 8.94 12.80
CA GLU A 145 9.31 7.55 12.79
C GLU A 145 8.27 7.30 13.88
N GLN A 146 8.57 7.69 15.11
CA GLN A 146 7.66 7.55 16.26
C GLN A 146 6.32 8.27 16.04
N ASP A 147 6.35 9.51 15.54
CA ASP A 147 5.15 10.27 15.22
C ASP A 147 4.31 9.57 14.17
N ARG A 148 4.93 9.15 13.07
CA ARG A 148 4.24 8.48 11.97
C ARG A 148 3.64 7.14 12.36
N ILE A 149 4.37 6.33 13.12
CA ILE A 149 3.85 5.06 13.65
C ILE A 149 2.66 5.30 14.60
N ALA A 150 2.75 6.27 15.51
CA ALA A 150 1.64 6.61 16.39
C ALA A 150 0.38 7.02 15.62
N ARG A 151 0.53 7.83 14.57
CA ARG A 151 -0.56 8.23 13.68
C ARG A 151 -1.12 7.04 12.89
N CYS A 152 -0.28 6.16 12.39
CA CYS A 152 -0.72 4.93 11.72
C CYS A 152 -1.54 4.05 12.65
N ILE A 153 -1.11 3.86 13.91
CA ILE A 153 -1.85 3.09 14.91
C ILE A 153 -3.23 3.72 15.16
N ALA A 154 -3.27 5.04 15.34
CA ALA A 154 -4.53 5.76 15.55
C ALA A 154 -5.48 5.60 14.35
N HIS A 155 -4.96 5.74 13.12
CA HIS A 155 -5.76 5.59 11.90
C HIS A 155 -6.27 4.15 11.72
N LEU A 156 -5.43 3.15 11.96
CA LEU A 156 -5.83 1.74 11.83
C LEU A 156 -6.95 1.39 12.83
N ARG A 157 -6.87 1.87 14.08
CA ARG A 157 -7.90 1.65 15.10
C ARG A 157 -9.28 2.24 14.73
N LEU A 158 -9.32 3.25 13.87
CA LEU A 158 -10.59 3.83 13.39
C LEU A 158 -11.25 2.96 12.31
N MET A 159 -10.51 2.04 11.70
CA MET A 159 -10.99 1.17 10.64
C MET A 159 -11.39 -0.22 11.13
N LEU A 160 -10.89 -0.63 12.31
CA LEU A 160 -11.18 -1.90 12.97
C LEU A 160 -12.29 -1.77 14.00
#